data_71a938acde9415d47bd9da2cc2b9b6d0
#
_entry.id   71a938acde9415d47bd9da2cc2b9b6d0
#
_cell.length_a   1.000
_cell.length_b   1.000
_cell.length_c   1.000
_cell.angle_alpha   90.00
_cell.angle_beta   90.00
_cell.angle_gamma   90.00
#
_symmetry.space_group_name_H-M   'P 1'
#
loop_
_entity.id
_entity.type
_entity.pdbx_description
1 polymer ?
#
loop_
_entity_poly.entity_id
_entity_poly.type
_entity_poly.pdbx_seq_one_letter_code
_entity_poly.pdbx_strand_id
1 'polypeptide(L)'
;MRKVIISVIAVLALFLSKDAKAQDSSYDVFNPISKYLALGDADKLSAWFSDDLEITIFSNSNDSSRNQARQIMKSFFRSYTPRSFEITHKAGRSNMKYALGTLNAGGEMFVVTIFVNYMDKDYRIQHIKIERPS
;
A
#
# COMPACT_ATOMS: atom_id res chain seq x y z
N MET A 1 46.49 -15.06 -14.11
CA MET A 1 45.92 -14.21 -13.08
C MET A 1 44.77 -13.35 -13.58
N ARG A 2 44.95 -12.57 -14.65
CA ARG A 2 43.90 -11.69 -15.17
C ARG A 2 42.65 -12.43 -15.61
N LYS A 3 42.80 -13.60 -16.24
CA LYS A 3 41.67 -14.41 -16.69
C LYS A 3 40.79 -14.92 -15.55
N VAL A 4 41.40 -15.27 -14.42
CA VAL A 4 40.69 -15.74 -13.23
C VAL A 4 39.85 -14.63 -12.61
N ILE A 5 40.41 -13.40 -12.57
CA ILE A 5 39.69 -12.24 -12.02
C ILE A 5 38.46 -11.92 -12.86
N ILE A 6 38.58 -11.97 -14.20
CA ILE A 6 37.46 -11.73 -15.11
C ILE A 6 36.33 -12.76 -14.89
N SER A 7 36.71 -14.05 -14.68
CA SER A 7 35.72 -15.10 -14.42
C SER A 7 34.96 -14.85 -13.14
N VAL A 8 35.62 -14.41 -12.09
CA VAL A 8 34.97 -14.09 -10.81
C VAL A 8 33.96 -12.96 -10.97
N ILE A 9 34.31 -11.92 -11.72
CA ILE A 9 33.43 -10.79 -11.96
C ILE A 9 32.19 -11.25 -12.74
N ALA A 10 32.33 -12.13 -13.73
CA ALA A 10 31.19 -12.66 -14.48
C ALA A 10 30.24 -13.45 -13.60
N VAL A 11 30.75 -14.24 -12.66
CA VAL A 11 29.92 -15.00 -11.72
C VAL A 11 29.13 -14.06 -10.81
N LEU A 12 29.77 -13.01 -10.31
CA LEU A 12 29.11 -12.01 -9.49
C LEU A 12 27.96 -11.32 -10.23
N ALA A 13 28.15 -10.99 -11.50
CA ALA A 13 27.11 -10.39 -12.32
C ALA A 13 25.89 -11.31 -12.46
N LEU A 14 26.09 -12.61 -12.60
CA LEU A 14 25.02 -13.59 -12.67
C LEU A 14 24.20 -13.65 -11.36
N PHE A 15 24.87 -13.57 -10.21
CA PHE A 15 24.19 -13.53 -8.92
C PHE A 15 23.31 -12.31 -8.80
N LEU A 16 23.78 -11.13 -9.18
CA LEU A 16 23.00 -9.92 -9.13
C LEU A 16 21.75 -10.01 -10.00
N SER A 17 21.86 -10.63 -11.17
CA SER A 17 20.72 -10.84 -12.06
C SER A 17 19.65 -11.72 -11.44
N LYS A 18 20.04 -12.75 -10.70
CA LYS A 18 19.08 -13.63 -10.00
C LYS A 18 18.35 -12.89 -8.91
N ASP A 19 19.05 -12.07 -8.14
CA ASP A 19 18.44 -11.28 -7.07
C ASP A 19 17.40 -10.31 -7.62
N ALA A 20 17.71 -9.66 -8.75
CA ALA A 20 16.77 -8.75 -9.40
C ALA A 20 15.49 -9.48 -9.84
N LYS A 21 15.58 -10.70 -10.38
CA LYS A 21 14.42 -11.50 -10.76
C LYS A 21 13.59 -11.90 -9.56
N ALA A 22 14.23 -12.28 -8.45
CA ALA A 22 13.53 -12.65 -7.22
C ALA A 22 12.73 -11.47 -6.67
N GLN A 23 13.25 -10.25 -6.76
CA GLN A 23 12.56 -9.04 -6.32
C GLN A 23 11.34 -8.74 -7.19
N ASP A 24 11.46 -8.92 -8.51
CA ASP A 24 10.35 -8.68 -9.43
C ASP A 24 9.20 -9.64 -9.18
N SER A 25 9.47 -10.88 -8.79
CA SER A 25 8.44 -11.88 -8.52
C SER A 25 7.71 -11.65 -7.19
N SER A 26 8.20 -10.72 -6.36
CA SER A 26 7.65 -10.46 -5.03
C SER A 26 6.97 -9.09 -4.94
N TYR A 27 6.40 -8.62 -6.05
CA TYR A 27 5.67 -7.35 -6.08
C TYR A 27 4.60 -7.29 -4.99
N ASP A 28 4.61 -6.21 -4.23
CA ASP A 28 3.69 -6.00 -3.12
C ASP A 28 2.86 -4.73 -3.40
N VAL A 29 1.56 -4.93 -3.58
CA VAL A 29 0.61 -3.84 -3.84
C VAL A 29 0.60 -2.82 -2.70
N PHE A 30 0.93 -3.25 -1.48
CA PHE A 30 0.93 -2.34 -0.33
C PHE A 30 2.08 -1.33 -0.36
N ASN A 31 3.10 -1.53 -1.18
CA ASN A 31 4.17 -0.55 -1.31
C ASN A 31 3.69 0.78 -1.88
N PRO A 32 3.04 0.83 -3.06
CA PRO A 32 2.49 2.10 -3.55
C PRO A 32 1.36 2.63 -2.66
N ILE A 33 0.51 1.77 -2.11
CA ILE A 33 -0.58 2.19 -1.23
C ILE A 33 -0.01 2.90 0.00
N SER A 34 1.01 2.32 0.64
CA SER A 34 1.68 2.92 1.79
C SER A 34 2.28 4.28 1.45
N LYS A 35 2.90 4.39 0.29
CA LYS A 35 3.51 5.63 -0.17
C LYS A 35 2.48 6.76 -0.25
N TYR A 36 1.33 6.49 -0.85
CA TYR A 36 0.31 7.52 -1.05
C TYR A 36 -0.43 7.85 0.24
N LEU A 37 -0.58 6.89 1.15
CA LEU A 37 -1.09 7.16 2.48
C LEU A 37 -0.14 8.07 3.26
N ALA A 38 1.14 7.78 3.21
CA ALA A 38 2.16 8.58 3.90
C ALA A 38 2.23 10.02 3.36
N LEU A 39 2.01 10.18 2.05
CA LEU A 39 2.03 11.50 1.41
C LEU A 39 0.70 12.24 1.51
N GLY A 40 -0.38 11.54 1.87
CA GLY A 40 -1.71 12.12 1.85
C GLY A 40 -2.20 12.44 0.45
N ASP A 41 -1.78 11.66 -0.54
CA ASP A 41 -2.13 11.88 -1.93
C ASP A 41 -3.37 11.05 -2.28
N ALA A 42 -4.54 11.61 -2.02
CA ALA A 42 -5.82 10.94 -2.25
C ALA A 42 -6.04 10.65 -3.74
N ASP A 43 -5.58 11.52 -4.62
CA ASP A 43 -5.76 11.33 -6.06
C ASP A 43 -5.00 10.10 -6.55
N LYS A 44 -3.73 9.96 -6.20
CA LYS A 44 -2.93 8.80 -6.57
C LYS A 44 -3.36 7.54 -5.85
N LEU A 45 -3.75 7.65 -4.58
CA LEU A 45 -4.28 6.53 -3.82
C LEU A 45 -5.54 5.97 -4.48
N SER A 46 -6.42 6.83 -4.99
CA SER A 46 -7.69 6.44 -5.61
C SER A 46 -7.51 5.60 -6.88
N ALA A 47 -6.35 5.67 -7.52
CA ALA A 47 -6.06 4.80 -8.66
C ALA A 47 -6.08 3.32 -8.27
N TRP A 48 -5.88 3.01 -7.00
CA TRP A 48 -5.89 1.64 -6.46
C TRP A 48 -7.26 1.22 -5.94
N PHE A 49 -8.25 2.13 -5.94
CA PHE A 49 -9.61 1.83 -5.47
C PHE A 49 -10.35 0.95 -6.46
N SER A 50 -11.17 0.05 -5.94
CA SER A 50 -12.21 -0.62 -6.71
C SER A 50 -13.23 0.43 -7.19
N ASP A 51 -14.07 0.07 -8.14
CA ASP A 51 -15.14 0.97 -8.61
C ASP A 51 -16.10 1.32 -7.47
N ASP A 52 -16.37 0.34 -6.61
CA ASP A 52 -17.13 0.53 -5.38
C ASP A 52 -16.31 -0.02 -4.21
N LEU A 53 -16.25 0.74 -3.13
CA LEU A 53 -15.49 0.32 -1.96
C LEU A 53 -16.10 0.92 -0.71
N GLU A 54 -15.72 0.36 0.43
CA GLU A 54 -16.15 0.88 1.73
C GLU A 54 -15.05 1.72 2.35
N ILE A 55 -15.40 2.91 2.81
CA ILE A 55 -14.50 3.77 3.60
C ILE A 55 -15.10 3.92 4.99
N THR A 56 -14.36 3.51 6.01
CA THR A 56 -14.76 3.66 7.40
C THR A 56 -13.78 4.60 8.09
N ILE A 57 -14.28 5.75 8.53
CA ILE A 57 -13.48 6.71 9.28
C ILE A 57 -14.13 6.87 10.65
N PHE A 58 -13.39 6.45 11.67
CA PHE A 58 -13.87 6.37 13.05
C PHE A 58 -15.06 5.42 13.11
N SER A 59 -16.25 5.90 13.43
CA SER A 59 -17.45 5.05 13.49
C SER A 59 -18.33 5.17 12.26
N ASN A 60 -17.94 5.96 11.26
CA ASN A 60 -18.78 6.21 10.08
C ASN A 60 -18.30 5.36 8.90
N SER A 61 -19.17 4.46 8.42
CA SER A 61 -18.92 3.63 7.25
C SER A 61 -19.73 4.12 6.07
N ASN A 62 -19.10 4.25 4.92
CA ASN A 62 -19.75 4.67 3.69
C ASN A 62 -19.39 3.73 2.55
N ASP A 63 -20.40 3.17 1.91
CA ASP A 63 -20.24 2.50 0.62
C ASP A 63 -20.15 3.59 -0.43
N SER A 64 -19.04 3.63 -1.13
CA SER A 64 -18.68 4.77 -1.98
C SER A 64 -18.23 4.32 -3.36
N SER A 65 -18.52 5.14 -4.35
CA SER A 65 -17.84 5.04 -5.63
C SER A 65 -16.38 5.44 -5.45
N ARG A 66 -15.55 5.10 -6.44
CA ARG A 66 -14.14 5.52 -6.43
C ARG A 66 -14.00 7.02 -6.23
N ASN A 67 -14.80 7.81 -6.94
CA ASN A 67 -14.73 9.26 -6.86
C ASN A 67 -15.16 9.78 -5.49
N GLN A 68 -16.22 9.23 -4.92
CA GLN A 68 -16.67 9.61 -3.57
C GLN A 68 -15.63 9.25 -2.53
N ALA A 69 -15.06 8.04 -2.62
CA ALA A 69 -14.00 7.59 -1.71
C ALA A 69 -12.78 8.50 -1.78
N ARG A 70 -12.41 8.92 -2.99
CA ARG A 70 -11.31 9.86 -3.18
C ARG A 70 -11.59 11.18 -2.45
N GLN A 71 -12.81 11.70 -2.55
CA GLN A 71 -13.19 12.94 -1.86
C GLN A 71 -13.19 12.77 -0.34
N ILE A 72 -13.66 11.63 0.16
CA ILE A 72 -13.65 11.33 1.59
C ILE A 72 -12.20 11.31 2.11
N MET A 73 -11.31 10.62 1.40
CA MET A 73 -9.90 10.55 1.80
C MET A 73 -9.22 11.92 1.69
N LYS A 74 -9.55 12.70 0.67
CA LYS A 74 -9.02 14.05 0.50
C LYS A 74 -9.41 14.94 1.69
N SER A 75 -10.65 14.85 2.12
CA SER A 75 -11.16 15.57 3.28
C SER A 75 -10.45 15.14 4.57
N PHE A 76 -10.25 13.82 4.74
CA PHE A 76 -9.53 13.30 5.90
C PHE A 76 -8.09 13.84 5.94
N PHE A 77 -7.37 13.77 4.84
CA PHE A 77 -5.98 14.25 4.76
C PHE A 77 -5.85 15.76 4.95
N ARG A 78 -6.91 16.50 4.64
CA ARG A 78 -6.95 17.94 4.89
C ARG A 78 -7.08 18.24 6.37
N SER A 79 -7.90 17.45 7.09
CA SER A 79 -8.07 17.60 8.53
C SER A 79 -6.90 17.01 9.32
N TYR A 80 -6.30 15.95 8.82
CA TYR A 80 -5.19 15.23 9.45
C TYR A 80 -4.08 15.04 8.42
N THR A 81 -3.17 15.99 8.37
CA THR A 81 -2.07 15.97 7.40
C THR A 81 -1.11 14.82 7.72
N PRO A 82 -0.95 13.85 6.82
CA PRO A 82 -0.06 12.72 7.06
C PRO A 82 1.40 13.12 7.15
N ARG A 83 2.12 12.47 8.04
CA ARG A 83 3.58 12.57 8.17
C ARG A 83 4.26 11.26 7.82
N SER A 84 3.66 10.14 8.23
CA SER A 84 4.24 8.82 7.97
C SER A 84 3.16 7.75 8.01
N PHE A 85 3.40 6.66 7.33
CA PHE A 85 2.58 5.46 7.40
C PHE A 85 3.49 4.25 7.42
N GLU A 86 3.28 3.34 8.36
CA GLU A 86 4.10 2.15 8.51
C GLU A 86 3.20 0.94 8.67
N ILE A 87 3.40 -0.07 7.81
CA ILE A 87 2.66 -1.33 7.91
C ILE A 87 3.27 -2.16 9.03
N THR A 88 2.41 -2.63 9.93
CA THR A 88 2.80 -3.44 11.09
C THR A 88 2.43 -4.91 10.92
N HIS A 89 1.47 -5.22 10.04
CA HIS A 89 1.03 -6.59 9.81
C HIS A 89 0.42 -6.72 8.42
N LYS A 90 0.73 -7.84 7.76
CA LYS A 90 0.13 -8.21 6.47
C LYS A 90 -0.28 -9.67 6.52
N ALA A 91 -1.43 -9.98 5.93
CA ALA A 91 -1.91 -11.34 5.82
C ALA A 91 -2.84 -11.47 4.62
N GLY A 92 -3.24 -12.70 4.33
CA GLY A 92 -4.19 -12.97 3.26
C GLY A 92 -3.76 -14.08 2.33
N ARG A 93 -4.51 -14.22 1.26
CA ARG A 93 -4.31 -15.22 0.21
C ARG A 93 -4.02 -14.52 -1.11
N SER A 94 -3.78 -15.30 -2.16
CA SER A 94 -3.46 -14.74 -3.48
C SER A 94 -4.56 -13.86 -4.07
N ASN A 95 -5.83 -14.09 -3.70
CA ASN A 95 -6.96 -13.34 -4.24
C ASN A 95 -7.48 -12.25 -3.30
N MET A 96 -7.10 -12.27 -2.01
CA MET A 96 -7.54 -11.29 -1.05
C MET A 96 -6.48 -11.12 0.03
N LYS A 97 -6.05 -9.88 0.22
CA LYS A 97 -5.01 -9.54 1.21
C LYS A 97 -5.45 -8.37 2.05
N TYR A 98 -4.90 -8.28 3.26
CA TYR A 98 -5.09 -7.09 4.07
C TYR A 98 -3.78 -6.69 4.75
N ALA A 99 -3.72 -5.41 5.11
CA ALA A 99 -2.60 -4.84 5.86
C ALA A 99 -3.14 -4.00 7.00
N LEU A 100 -2.45 -4.05 8.11
CA LEU A 100 -2.65 -3.14 9.23
C LEU A 100 -1.43 -2.23 9.29
N GLY A 101 -1.66 -0.96 9.56
CA GLY A 101 -0.57 -0.01 9.69
C GLY A 101 -0.90 1.12 10.64
N THR A 102 0.11 1.90 10.94
CA THR A 102 0.01 3.07 11.80
C THR A 102 0.23 4.31 10.95
N LEU A 103 -0.76 5.20 10.95
CA LEU A 103 -0.71 6.48 10.25
C LEU A 103 -0.49 7.59 11.27
N ASN A 104 0.60 8.33 11.11
CA ASN A 104 0.85 9.54 11.89
C ASN A 104 0.35 10.71 11.05
N ALA A 105 -0.72 11.36 11.50
CA ALA A 105 -1.36 12.43 10.74
C ALA A 105 -1.98 13.44 11.68
N GLY A 106 -1.76 14.73 11.41
CA GLY A 106 -2.33 15.80 12.20
C GLY A 106 -1.91 15.80 13.66
N GLY A 107 -0.75 15.22 13.97
CA GLY A 107 -0.27 15.12 15.34
C GLY A 107 -0.87 13.97 16.14
N GLU A 108 -1.62 13.08 15.49
CA GLU A 108 -2.23 11.91 16.11
C GLU A 108 -1.78 10.62 15.42
N MET A 109 -1.95 9.51 16.10
CA MET A 109 -1.68 8.19 15.55
C MET A 109 -3.01 7.49 15.29
N PHE A 110 -3.13 6.90 14.09
CA PHE A 110 -4.33 6.15 13.70
C PHE A 110 -3.93 4.74 13.29
N VAL A 111 -4.83 3.80 13.51
CA VAL A 111 -4.70 2.44 12.98
C VAL A 111 -5.47 2.40 11.67
N VAL A 112 -4.80 1.97 10.60
CA VAL A 112 -5.40 1.86 9.28
C VAL A 112 -5.42 0.40 8.88
N THR A 113 -6.59 -0.10 8.48
CA THR A 113 -6.75 -1.43 7.91
C THR A 113 -7.12 -1.28 6.44
N ILE A 114 -6.42 -2.00 5.57
CA ILE A 114 -6.62 -1.93 4.13
C ILE A 114 -6.89 -3.33 3.62
N PHE A 115 -8.05 -3.53 2.96
CA PHE A 115 -8.39 -4.79 2.31
C PHE A 115 -8.30 -4.61 0.80
N VAL A 116 -7.58 -5.51 0.13
CA VAL A 116 -7.46 -5.54 -1.32
C VAL A 116 -7.92 -6.89 -1.86
N ASN A 117 -8.60 -6.87 -3.00
CA ASN A 117 -8.97 -8.06 -3.75
C ASN A 117 -8.28 -8.04 -5.10
N TYR A 118 -7.95 -9.23 -5.60
CA TYR A 118 -7.42 -9.39 -6.93
C TYR A 118 -8.60 -9.47 -7.91
N MET A 119 -8.71 -8.45 -8.75
CA MET A 119 -9.82 -8.30 -9.71
C MET A 119 -9.26 -7.82 -11.04
N ASP A 120 -9.71 -8.42 -12.13
CA ASP A 120 -9.34 -7.98 -13.48
C ASP A 120 -7.83 -7.85 -13.66
N LYS A 121 -7.08 -8.86 -13.18
CA LYS A 121 -5.61 -8.95 -13.29
C LYS A 121 -4.86 -7.96 -12.42
N ASP A 122 -5.53 -7.32 -11.44
CA ASP A 122 -4.89 -6.34 -10.59
C ASP A 122 -5.50 -6.37 -9.18
N TYR A 123 -4.75 -5.87 -8.21
CA TYR A 123 -5.27 -5.70 -6.86
C TYR A 123 -5.97 -4.36 -6.75
N ARG A 124 -7.17 -4.36 -6.16
CA ARG A 124 -7.97 -3.16 -5.92
C ARG A 124 -8.37 -3.08 -4.47
N ILE A 125 -8.38 -1.86 -3.92
CA ILE A 125 -8.78 -1.63 -2.54
C ILE A 125 -10.31 -1.74 -2.44
N GLN A 126 -10.78 -2.62 -1.54
CA GLN A 126 -12.19 -2.85 -1.28
C GLN A 126 -12.67 -2.16 0.00
N HIS A 127 -11.76 -1.92 0.94
CA HIS A 127 -12.10 -1.30 2.21
C HIS A 127 -10.87 -0.61 2.79
N ILE A 128 -11.05 0.63 3.23
CA ILE A 128 -10.09 1.34 4.07
C ILE A 128 -10.80 1.70 5.36
N LYS A 129 -10.22 1.30 6.49
CA LYS A 129 -10.76 1.61 7.81
C LYS A 129 -9.70 2.36 8.61
N ILE A 130 -10.05 3.55 9.08
CA ILE A 130 -9.18 4.40 9.87
C ILE A 130 -9.80 4.58 11.26
N GLU A 131 -9.05 4.22 12.29
CA GLU A 131 -9.51 4.25 13.68
C GLU A 131 -8.48 4.89 14.58
N ARG A 132 -8.97 5.45 15.68
CA ARG A 132 -8.08 5.82 16.78
C ARG A 132 -7.70 4.57 17.56
N PRO A 133 -6.46 4.47 18.05
CA PRO A 133 -6.07 3.34 18.91
C PRO A 133 -6.92 3.31 20.18
N SER A 134 -7.28 2.11 20.63
CA SER A 134 -8.06 1.94 21.88
C SER A 134 -7.17 1.88 23.10
#